data_154e84154cd81620b2440dc7120ebd01
#
_entry.id   154e84154cd81620b2440dc7120ebd01
#
_cell.length_a   1.000
_cell.length_b   1.000
_cell.length_c   1.000
_cell.angle_alpha   90.00
_cell.angle_beta   90.00
_cell.angle_gamma   90.00
#
_symmetry.space_group_name_H-M   'P 1'
#
loop_
_entity.id
_entity.type
_entity.pdbx_description
1 polymer ?
#
loop_
_entity_poly.entity_id
_entity_poly.type
_entity_poly.pdbx_seq_one_letter_code
_entity_poly.pdbx_strand_id
1 'polypeptide(L)'
;MGGLILGFLLGAGLGLGLLLRQRRRTKTLTRQIEAFLDGVSPPLEISLGENDYSALQNAVAVLQNRLLLSREQTLLEAQRSTDLLTDISHQLKTPLASLQLFLELDGGKHLEQEQAQIGRMQTLIANLLRLERLYADGYTFSFAAHDLKELILSCWQPLSALYPEKTLVCQGAASLYCDEIWMGEALTNLLKNACEHTGPRGHITLRLDETPGEIRLTLSDDGGGVDPQALPRLFERFYHGSHPGHGAGIGLAIVKEIVRRHHGSIQAQNIPGGLEFVLFFPKLDQCLTKS
;
A
#
# COMPACT_ATOMS: atom_id res chain seq x y z
N MET A 1 -8.76 -61.81 -49.11
CA MET A 1 -9.66 -61.52 -47.99
C MET A 1 -8.95 -61.46 -46.63
N GLY A 2 -7.94 -62.27 -46.35
CA GLY A 2 -7.23 -62.27 -45.04
C GLY A 2 -6.50 -60.98 -44.68
N GLY A 3 -5.90 -60.29 -45.66
CA GLY A 3 -5.14 -59.02 -45.44
C GLY A 3 -6.03 -57.83 -45.05
N LEU A 4 -7.27 -57.78 -45.54
CA LEU A 4 -8.24 -56.73 -45.18
C LEU A 4 -8.78 -56.87 -43.76
N ILE A 5 -9.00 -58.09 -43.31
CA ILE A 5 -9.47 -58.43 -41.96
C ILE A 5 -8.35 -58.11 -40.93
N LEU A 6 -7.11 -58.44 -41.26
CA LEU A 6 -5.94 -58.16 -40.39
C LEU A 6 -5.69 -56.67 -40.29
N GLY A 7 -5.83 -55.90 -41.38
CA GLY A 7 -5.72 -54.43 -41.37
C GLY A 7 -6.81 -53.78 -40.53
N PHE A 8 -8.05 -54.26 -40.57
CA PHE A 8 -9.15 -53.74 -39.76
C PHE A 8 -8.94 -54.04 -38.27
N LEU A 9 -8.48 -55.23 -37.91
CA LEU A 9 -8.21 -55.60 -36.51
C LEU A 9 -7.05 -54.81 -35.94
N LEU A 10 -6.00 -54.55 -36.69
CA LEU A 10 -4.88 -53.70 -36.29
C LEU A 10 -5.31 -52.23 -36.12
N GLY A 11 -6.15 -51.71 -37.02
CA GLY A 11 -6.69 -50.35 -36.93
C GLY A 11 -7.63 -50.19 -35.72
N ALA A 12 -8.51 -51.17 -35.47
CA ALA A 12 -9.39 -51.20 -34.28
C ALA A 12 -8.59 -51.29 -32.99
N GLY A 13 -7.54 -52.12 -32.96
CA GLY A 13 -6.63 -52.21 -31.79
C GLY A 13 -5.89 -50.94 -31.46
N LEU A 14 -5.37 -50.27 -32.50
CA LEU A 14 -4.74 -48.96 -32.36
C LEU A 14 -5.72 -47.87 -31.91
N GLY A 15 -6.92 -47.83 -32.46
CA GLY A 15 -7.99 -46.91 -32.03
C GLY A 15 -8.40 -47.12 -30.59
N LEU A 16 -8.60 -48.39 -30.18
CA LEU A 16 -8.91 -48.72 -28.78
C LEU A 16 -7.77 -48.36 -27.83
N GLY A 17 -6.51 -48.59 -28.22
CA GLY A 17 -5.34 -48.20 -27.45
C GLY A 17 -5.25 -46.68 -27.25
N LEU A 18 -5.52 -45.89 -28.29
CA LEU A 18 -5.57 -44.43 -28.20
C LEU A 18 -6.70 -43.95 -27.27
N LEU A 19 -7.89 -44.51 -27.37
CA LEU A 19 -9.02 -44.17 -26.51
C LEU A 19 -8.75 -44.51 -25.04
N LEU A 20 -8.13 -45.66 -24.77
CA LEU A 20 -7.77 -46.07 -23.40
C LEU A 20 -6.66 -45.12 -22.83
N ARG A 21 -5.70 -44.72 -23.65
CA ARG A 21 -4.66 -43.78 -23.27
C ARG A 21 -5.22 -42.40 -22.96
N GLN A 22 -6.17 -41.92 -23.78
CA GLN A 22 -6.87 -40.64 -23.58
C GLN A 22 -7.73 -40.68 -22.30
N ARG A 23 -8.48 -41.74 -22.05
CA ARG A 23 -9.23 -41.94 -20.80
C ARG A 23 -8.34 -41.94 -19.55
N ARG A 24 -7.18 -42.58 -19.62
CA ARG A 24 -6.22 -42.61 -18.48
C ARG A 24 -5.69 -41.21 -18.20
N ARG A 25 -5.33 -40.46 -19.27
CA ARG A 25 -4.81 -39.10 -19.12
C ARG A 25 -5.85 -38.14 -18.50
N THR A 26 -7.10 -38.19 -18.96
CA THR A 26 -8.16 -37.33 -18.37
C THR A 26 -8.43 -37.69 -16.92
N LYS A 27 -8.51 -39.01 -16.56
CA LYS A 27 -8.66 -39.44 -15.17
C LYS A 27 -7.50 -38.93 -14.27
N THR A 28 -6.29 -38.99 -14.75
CA THR A 28 -5.10 -38.46 -14.00
C THR A 28 -5.23 -36.97 -13.76
N LEU A 29 -5.60 -36.20 -14.80
CA LEU A 29 -5.79 -34.75 -14.69
C LEU A 29 -6.91 -34.41 -13.69
N THR A 30 -8.06 -35.10 -13.78
CA THR A 30 -9.16 -34.88 -12.85
C THR A 30 -8.74 -35.17 -11.40
N ARG A 31 -8.02 -36.24 -11.15
CA ARG A 31 -7.52 -36.59 -9.81
C ARG A 31 -6.51 -35.55 -9.29
N GLN A 32 -5.66 -35.01 -10.16
CA GLN A 32 -4.70 -33.96 -9.80
C GLN A 32 -5.43 -32.65 -9.46
N ILE A 33 -6.48 -32.31 -10.20
CA ILE A 33 -7.32 -31.13 -9.91
C ILE A 33 -8.03 -31.29 -8.58
N GLU A 34 -8.64 -32.46 -8.32
CA GLU A 34 -9.30 -32.77 -7.05
C GLU A 34 -8.31 -32.68 -5.87
N ALA A 35 -7.14 -33.30 -5.99
CA ALA A 35 -6.12 -33.24 -4.95
C ALA A 35 -5.60 -31.80 -4.68
N PHE A 36 -5.57 -30.95 -5.70
CA PHE A 36 -5.25 -29.53 -5.54
C PHE A 36 -6.38 -28.79 -4.81
N LEU A 37 -7.65 -29.02 -5.17
CA LEU A 37 -8.80 -28.38 -4.51
C LEU A 37 -8.89 -28.77 -3.03
N ASP A 38 -8.53 -30.02 -2.72
CA ASP A 38 -8.47 -30.54 -1.35
C ASP A 38 -7.22 -30.07 -0.57
N GLY A 39 -6.33 -29.29 -1.21
CA GLY A 39 -5.11 -28.79 -0.59
C GLY A 39 -4.00 -29.83 -0.40
N VAL A 40 -4.11 -30.99 -1.02
CA VAL A 40 -3.18 -32.13 -0.86
C VAL A 40 -1.99 -32.02 -1.81
N SER A 41 -2.15 -31.37 -2.97
CA SER A 41 -1.07 -31.26 -3.98
C SER A 41 -0.85 -29.81 -4.42
N PRO A 42 0.38 -29.47 -4.86
CA PRO A 42 0.66 -28.17 -5.48
C PRO A 42 -0.07 -28.04 -6.84
N PRO A 43 -0.11 -26.82 -7.43
CA PRO A 43 -0.64 -26.62 -8.77
C PRO A 43 0.14 -27.44 -9.80
N LEU A 44 -0.50 -27.72 -10.93
CA LEU A 44 0.11 -28.43 -12.04
C LEU A 44 1.29 -27.64 -12.62
N GLU A 45 2.36 -28.36 -12.97
CA GLU A 45 3.47 -27.76 -13.72
C GLU A 45 3.09 -27.54 -15.18
N ILE A 46 3.67 -26.49 -15.77
CA ILE A 46 3.47 -26.16 -17.19
C ILE A 46 4.17 -27.20 -18.04
N SER A 47 3.42 -27.84 -18.95
CA SER A 47 3.96 -28.81 -19.90
C SER A 47 4.48 -28.13 -21.16
N LEU A 48 5.67 -28.52 -21.62
CA LEU A 48 6.28 -28.05 -22.89
C LEU A 48 5.75 -28.80 -24.13
N GLY A 49 4.77 -29.71 -23.97
CA GLY A 49 4.21 -30.45 -25.07
C GLY A 49 3.30 -29.58 -25.96
N GLU A 50 3.33 -29.84 -27.28
CA GLU A 50 2.53 -29.10 -28.28
C GLU A 50 1.23 -29.86 -28.69
N ASN A 51 0.57 -30.53 -27.79
CA ASN A 51 -0.69 -31.24 -28.09
C ASN A 51 -1.85 -30.69 -27.28
N ASP A 52 -3.09 -30.99 -27.72
CA ASP A 52 -4.33 -30.49 -27.09
C ASP A 52 -4.42 -30.81 -25.59
N TYR A 53 -3.89 -31.97 -25.18
CA TYR A 53 -3.85 -32.35 -23.77
C TYR A 53 -2.91 -31.45 -22.95
N SER A 54 -1.74 -31.13 -23.49
CA SER A 54 -0.80 -30.22 -22.88
C SER A 54 -1.35 -28.78 -22.81
N ALA A 55 -2.06 -28.35 -23.83
CA ALA A 55 -2.75 -27.06 -23.83
C ALA A 55 -3.81 -26.98 -22.72
N LEU A 56 -4.61 -28.04 -22.55
CA LEU A 56 -5.58 -28.14 -21.45
C LEU A 56 -4.91 -28.18 -20.07
N GLN A 57 -3.83 -28.94 -19.93
CA GLN A 57 -3.05 -29.03 -18.70
C GLN A 57 -2.48 -27.65 -18.33
N ASN A 58 -1.93 -26.92 -19.29
CA ASN A 58 -1.39 -25.58 -19.10
C ASN A 58 -2.49 -24.55 -18.73
N ALA A 59 -3.67 -24.64 -19.36
CA ALA A 59 -4.81 -23.80 -19.00
C ALA A 59 -5.25 -24.03 -17.55
N VAL A 60 -5.32 -25.31 -17.11
CA VAL A 60 -5.63 -25.67 -15.73
C VAL A 60 -4.55 -25.18 -14.78
N ALA A 61 -3.27 -25.32 -15.10
CA ALA A 61 -2.16 -24.82 -14.28
C ALA A 61 -2.24 -23.29 -14.08
N VAL A 62 -2.55 -22.55 -15.14
CA VAL A 62 -2.74 -21.09 -15.07
C VAL A 62 -3.93 -20.74 -14.17
N LEU A 63 -5.06 -21.45 -14.27
CA LEU A 63 -6.22 -21.23 -13.42
C LEU A 63 -5.93 -21.54 -11.95
N GLN A 64 -5.22 -22.63 -11.67
CA GLN A 64 -4.80 -22.99 -10.31
C GLN A 64 -3.89 -21.92 -9.69
N ASN A 65 -2.91 -21.43 -10.45
CA ASN A 65 -2.04 -20.36 -9.98
C ASN A 65 -2.81 -19.05 -9.72
N ARG A 66 -3.76 -18.68 -10.61
CA ARG A 66 -4.62 -17.52 -10.38
C ARG A 66 -5.48 -17.67 -9.13
N LEU A 67 -6.01 -18.87 -8.88
CA LEU A 67 -6.80 -19.16 -7.70
C LEU A 67 -5.97 -19.04 -6.41
N LEU A 68 -4.73 -19.52 -6.42
CA LEU A 68 -3.81 -19.36 -5.28
C LEU A 68 -3.53 -17.91 -4.99
N LEU A 69 -3.17 -17.13 -6.02
CA LEU A 69 -2.92 -15.68 -5.88
C LEU A 69 -4.15 -14.94 -5.35
N SER A 70 -5.34 -15.26 -5.87
CA SER A 70 -6.60 -14.67 -5.39
C SER A 70 -6.89 -15.03 -3.94
N ARG A 71 -6.65 -16.28 -3.53
CA ARG A 71 -6.81 -16.71 -2.11
C ARG A 71 -5.82 -15.99 -1.20
N GLU A 72 -4.56 -15.89 -1.61
CA GLU A 72 -3.54 -15.17 -0.83
C GLU A 72 -3.91 -13.70 -0.66
N GLN A 73 -4.36 -13.05 -1.73
CA GLN A 73 -4.85 -11.67 -1.66
C GLN A 73 -6.02 -11.53 -0.68
N THR A 74 -7.02 -12.41 -0.76
CA THR A 74 -8.18 -12.38 0.15
C THR A 74 -7.77 -12.58 1.61
N LEU A 75 -6.83 -13.49 1.88
CA LEU A 75 -6.31 -13.71 3.23
C LEU A 75 -5.56 -12.48 3.77
N LEU A 76 -4.72 -11.86 2.94
CA LEU A 76 -3.99 -10.64 3.30
C LEU A 76 -4.95 -9.47 3.57
N GLU A 77 -6.01 -9.33 2.78
CA GLU A 77 -7.05 -8.32 2.98
C GLU A 77 -7.84 -8.56 4.29
N ALA A 78 -8.23 -9.80 4.55
CA ALA A 78 -8.91 -10.18 5.79
C ALA A 78 -8.03 -9.93 7.02
N GLN A 79 -6.75 -10.26 6.95
CA GLN A 79 -5.79 -10.01 8.02
C GLN A 79 -5.60 -8.51 8.26
N ARG A 80 -5.42 -7.72 7.19
CA ARG A 80 -5.33 -6.25 7.28
C ARG A 80 -6.57 -5.64 7.94
N SER A 81 -7.76 -6.12 7.59
CA SER A 81 -9.01 -5.66 8.18
C SER A 81 -9.10 -5.97 9.67
N THR A 82 -8.67 -7.17 10.08
CA THR A 82 -8.65 -7.59 11.48
C THR A 82 -7.64 -6.77 12.29
N ASP A 83 -6.44 -6.58 11.76
CA ASP A 83 -5.39 -5.76 12.39
C ASP A 83 -5.88 -4.32 12.58
N LEU A 84 -6.53 -3.75 11.54
CA LEU A 84 -7.10 -2.41 11.59
C LEU A 84 -8.17 -2.27 12.67
N LEU A 85 -9.12 -3.21 12.77
CA LEU A 85 -10.18 -3.19 13.79
C LEU A 85 -9.60 -3.27 15.20
N THR A 86 -8.56 -4.07 15.38
CA THR A 86 -7.84 -4.20 16.65
C THR A 86 -7.16 -2.88 17.02
N ASP A 87 -6.44 -2.29 16.08
CA ASP A 87 -5.76 -1.01 16.26
C ASP A 87 -6.74 0.12 16.58
N ILE A 88 -7.86 0.23 15.85
CA ILE A 88 -8.92 1.21 16.09
C ILE A 88 -9.46 1.05 17.52
N SER A 89 -9.76 -0.18 17.93
CA SER A 89 -10.31 -0.45 19.25
C SER A 89 -9.37 0.03 20.36
N HIS A 90 -8.07 -0.23 20.22
CA HIS A 90 -7.07 0.25 21.17
C HIS A 90 -6.93 1.77 21.18
N GLN A 91 -6.90 2.41 20.02
CA GLN A 91 -6.72 3.86 19.90
C GLN A 91 -7.95 4.67 20.30
N LEU A 92 -9.16 4.11 20.22
CA LEU A 92 -10.38 4.75 20.69
C LEU A 92 -10.58 4.55 22.21
N LYS A 93 -10.15 3.41 22.77
CA LYS A 93 -10.31 3.10 24.20
C LYS A 93 -9.62 4.12 25.10
N THR A 94 -8.43 4.59 24.72
CA THR A 94 -7.64 5.55 25.55
C THR A 94 -8.32 6.91 25.69
N PRO A 95 -8.71 7.64 24.63
CA PRO A 95 -9.41 8.91 24.75
C PRO A 95 -10.79 8.77 25.38
N LEU A 96 -11.49 7.64 25.14
CA LEU A 96 -12.78 7.37 25.75
C LEU A 96 -12.65 7.18 27.28
N ALA A 97 -11.65 6.43 27.74
CA ALA A 97 -11.37 6.28 29.17
C ALA A 97 -11.00 7.61 29.82
N SER A 98 -10.24 8.47 29.13
CA SER A 98 -9.92 9.82 29.61
C SER A 98 -11.15 10.70 29.73
N LEU A 99 -12.06 10.64 28.73
CA LEU A 99 -13.34 11.36 28.79
C LEU A 99 -14.21 10.91 29.97
N GLN A 100 -14.32 9.58 30.18
CA GLN A 100 -15.06 9.04 31.32
C GLN A 100 -14.48 9.52 32.66
N LEU A 101 -13.16 9.52 32.81
CA LEU A 101 -12.49 10.00 34.00
C LEU A 101 -12.76 11.49 34.27
N PHE A 102 -12.73 12.34 33.22
CA PHE A 102 -13.03 13.77 33.35
C PHE A 102 -14.48 14.02 33.75
N LEU A 103 -15.43 13.27 33.19
CA LEU A 103 -16.84 13.33 33.56
C LEU A 103 -17.13 12.91 34.98
N GLU A 104 -16.38 11.92 35.52
CA GLU A 104 -16.52 11.43 36.87
C GLU A 104 -15.90 12.39 37.92
N LEU A 105 -14.82 13.08 37.54
CA LEU A 105 -14.06 13.88 38.52
C LEU A 105 -14.74 15.21 38.87
N ASP A 106 -15.43 15.90 37.93
CA ASP A 106 -15.90 17.26 38.29
C ASP A 106 -16.84 17.95 37.28
N GLY A 107 -17.94 17.40 36.88
CA GLY A 107 -19.10 18.15 36.34
C GLY A 107 -18.84 19.40 35.47
N GLY A 108 -17.84 19.38 34.54
CA GLY A 108 -17.61 20.45 33.58
C GLY A 108 -16.40 21.36 33.81
N LYS A 109 -15.59 21.14 34.82
CA LYS A 109 -14.35 21.92 35.02
C LYS A 109 -13.23 21.56 34.06
N HIS A 110 -13.34 20.41 33.35
CA HIS A 110 -12.36 19.90 32.38
C HIS A 110 -12.84 20.00 30.91
N LEU A 111 -13.72 20.95 30.59
CA LEU A 111 -14.35 21.09 29.29
C LEU A 111 -13.33 21.19 28.13
N GLU A 112 -12.23 21.92 28.32
CA GLU A 112 -11.18 22.05 27.32
C GLU A 112 -10.46 20.71 27.05
N GLN A 113 -10.18 19.94 28.12
CA GLN A 113 -9.57 18.62 27.99
C GLN A 113 -10.52 17.63 27.31
N GLU A 114 -11.79 17.67 27.65
CA GLU A 114 -12.84 16.85 27.00
C GLU A 114 -12.94 17.16 25.51
N GLN A 115 -13.01 18.44 25.14
CA GLN A 115 -13.03 18.88 23.75
C GLN A 115 -11.77 18.46 22.98
N ALA A 116 -10.59 18.52 23.63
CA ALA A 116 -9.34 18.04 23.05
C ALA A 116 -9.37 16.53 22.74
N GLN A 117 -9.94 15.71 23.64
CA GLN A 117 -10.08 14.27 23.41
C GLN A 117 -11.06 13.97 22.29
N ILE A 118 -12.20 14.67 22.25
CA ILE A 118 -13.17 14.56 21.13
C ILE A 118 -12.50 14.91 19.80
N GLY A 119 -11.74 16.00 19.73
CA GLY A 119 -10.99 16.42 18.54
C GLY A 119 -9.97 15.37 18.10
N ARG A 120 -9.25 14.73 19.03
CA ARG A 120 -8.34 13.61 18.74
C ARG A 120 -9.09 12.42 18.13
N MET A 121 -10.24 12.04 18.68
CA MET A 121 -11.06 10.94 18.15
C MET A 121 -11.58 11.26 16.76
N GLN A 122 -12.06 12.47 16.51
CA GLN A 122 -12.51 12.92 15.19
C GLN A 122 -11.37 12.84 14.14
N THR A 123 -10.19 13.32 14.49
CA THR A 123 -9.00 13.26 13.64
C THR A 123 -8.60 11.81 13.34
N LEU A 124 -8.63 10.95 14.34
CA LEU A 124 -8.33 9.52 14.19
C LEU A 124 -9.32 8.86 13.22
N ILE A 125 -10.62 9.07 13.40
CA ILE A 125 -11.66 8.52 12.54
C ILE A 125 -11.50 9.04 11.09
N ALA A 126 -11.25 10.34 10.91
CA ALA A 126 -11.05 10.92 9.58
C ALA A 126 -9.85 10.31 8.86
N ASN A 127 -8.72 10.13 9.56
CA ASN A 127 -7.51 9.52 9.00
C ASN A 127 -7.72 8.04 8.65
N LEU A 128 -8.47 7.31 9.48
CA LEU A 128 -8.84 5.93 9.20
C LEU A 128 -9.70 5.81 7.95
N LEU A 129 -10.72 6.65 7.82
CA LEU A 129 -11.57 6.67 6.62
C LEU A 129 -10.79 7.04 5.36
N ARG A 130 -9.80 7.94 5.46
CA ARG A 130 -8.88 8.25 4.35
C ARG A 130 -8.04 7.05 3.97
N LEU A 131 -7.48 6.37 4.95
CA LEU A 131 -6.65 5.18 4.72
C LEU A 131 -7.47 4.05 4.08
N GLU A 132 -8.69 3.81 4.56
CA GLU A 132 -9.60 2.83 3.96
C GLU A 132 -9.96 3.17 2.51
N ARG A 133 -10.21 4.44 2.19
CA ARG A 133 -10.42 4.87 0.80
C ARG A 133 -9.22 4.59 -0.10
N LEU A 134 -7.99 4.73 0.42
CA LEU A 134 -6.78 4.41 -0.31
C LEU A 134 -6.61 2.91 -0.56
N TYR A 135 -7.09 2.06 0.35
CA TYR A 135 -7.03 0.60 0.19
C TYR A 135 -8.17 0.04 -0.68
N ALA A 136 -9.32 0.73 -0.73
CA ALA A 136 -10.44 0.30 -1.55
C ALA A 136 -10.08 0.36 -3.04
N ASP A 137 -10.20 -0.78 -3.74
CA ASP A 137 -9.92 -0.88 -5.19
C ASP A 137 -10.93 -0.07 -6.05
N GLY A 138 -11.99 0.44 -5.44
CA GLY A 138 -13.01 1.26 -6.12
C GLY A 138 -12.70 2.75 -6.23
N TYR A 139 -11.58 3.25 -5.66
CA TYR A 139 -11.23 4.66 -5.81
C TYR A 139 -10.48 4.91 -7.11
N THR A 140 -11.04 5.74 -7.98
CA THR A 140 -10.41 6.13 -9.24
C THR A 140 -9.55 7.38 -9.00
N PHE A 141 -8.22 7.22 -9.10
CA PHE A 141 -7.28 8.34 -9.05
C PHE A 141 -7.38 9.19 -10.31
N SER A 142 -7.37 10.50 -10.16
CA SER A 142 -7.36 11.45 -11.26
C SER A 142 -5.94 11.93 -11.54
N PHE A 143 -5.20 11.15 -12.33
CA PHE A 143 -3.81 11.48 -12.65
C PHE A 143 -3.71 12.59 -13.70
N ALA A 144 -2.93 13.63 -13.39
CA ALA A 144 -2.54 14.71 -14.29
C ALA A 144 -1.10 15.16 -14.01
N ALA A 145 -0.49 15.88 -14.95
CA ALA A 145 0.83 16.48 -14.75
C ALA A 145 0.71 17.74 -13.89
N HIS A 146 1.40 17.78 -12.76
CA HIS A 146 1.41 18.90 -11.82
C HIS A 146 2.83 19.35 -11.54
N ASP A 147 3.03 20.67 -11.40
CA ASP A 147 4.27 21.24 -10.88
C ASP A 147 4.35 20.95 -9.37
N LEU A 148 5.32 20.12 -8.97
CA LEU A 148 5.49 19.75 -7.56
C LEU A 148 5.83 20.96 -6.68
N LYS A 149 6.54 21.96 -7.21
CA LYS A 149 6.89 23.14 -6.43
C LYS A 149 5.65 23.97 -6.10
N GLU A 150 4.76 24.17 -7.07
CA GLU A 150 3.49 24.87 -6.84
C GLU A 150 2.63 24.10 -5.83
N LEU A 151 2.54 22.78 -5.97
CA LEU A 151 1.77 21.93 -5.05
C LEU A 151 2.33 21.96 -3.63
N ILE A 152 3.66 21.94 -3.46
CA ILE A 152 4.32 22.06 -2.14
C ILE A 152 4.00 23.42 -1.50
N LEU A 153 4.10 24.49 -2.26
CA LEU A 153 3.83 25.84 -1.75
C LEU A 153 2.37 26.03 -1.37
N SER A 154 1.42 25.44 -2.12
CA SER A 154 0.00 25.43 -1.76
C SER A 154 -0.27 24.68 -0.45
N CYS A 155 0.41 23.55 -0.23
CA CYS A 155 0.33 22.80 1.03
C CYS A 155 1.00 23.52 2.21
N TRP A 156 2.06 24.28 1.95
CA TRP A 156 2.76 25.02 2.99
C TRP A 156 1.99 26.27 3.47
N GLN A 157 1.24 26.93 2.60
CA GLN A 157 0.52 28.17 2.93
C GLN A 157 -0.33 28.07 4.21
N PRO A 158 -1.22 27.08 4.40
CA PRO A 158 -1.97 26.96 5.65
C PRO A 158 -1.10 26.59 6.85
N LEU A 159 -0.04 25.81 6.66
CA LEU A 159 0.88 25.41 7.73
C LEU A 159 1.73 26.60 8.21
N SER A 160 2.15 27.48 7.31
CA SER A 160 2.90 28.69 7.69
C SER A 160 2.12 29.64 8.60
N ALA A 161 0.80 29.66 8.48
CA ALA A 161 -0.07 30.41 9.38
C ALA A 161 -0.16 29.77 10.79
N LEU A 162 -0.10 28.44 10.89
CA LEU A 162 -0.11 27.70 12.16
C LEU A 162 1.29 27.69 12.82
N TYR A 163 2.34 27.73 12.03
CA TYR A 163 3.73 27.67 12.47
C TYR A 163 4.55 28.87 11.94
N PRO A 164 4.26 30.09 12.37
CA PRO A 164 4.80 31.32 11.75
C PRO A 164 6.32 31.49 11.92
N GLU A 165 6.93 30.83 12.90
CA GLU A 165 8.38 30.90 13.11
C GLU A 165 9.17 29.82 12.34
N LYS A 166 8.48 28.87 11.68
CA LYS A 166 9.12 27.85 10.85
C LYS A 166 9.47 28.38 9.48
N THR A 167 10.56 27.88 8.92
CA THR A 167 10.98 28.25 7.57
C THR A 167 10.98 27.03 6.65
N LEU A 168 10.43 27.21 5.45
CA LEU A 168 10.53 26.24 4.37
C LEU A 168 11.41 26.79 3.25
N VAL A 169 12.43 26.03 2.86
CA VAL A 169 13.25 26.30 1.68
C VAL A 169 12.94 25.21 0.65
N CYS A 170 12.39 25.62 -0.51
CA CYS A 170 12.09 24.71 -1.60
C CYS A 170 13.07 24.95 -2.76
N GLN A 171 13.86 23.93 -3.13
CA GLN A 171 14.90 23.98 -4.16
C GLN A 171 14.55 23.02 -5.30
N GLY A 172 14.93 23.42 -6.52
CA GLY A 172 14.68 22.63 -7.72
C GLY A 172 13.26 22.81 -8.27
N ALA A 173 12.95 22.03 -9.29
CA ALA A 173 11.63 21.94 -9.91
C ALA A 173 11.48 20.55 -10.52
N ALA A 174 10.25 20.01 -10.51
CA ALA A 174 9.93 18.75 -11.15
C ALA A 174 8.44 18.72 -11.48
N SER A 175 8.07 18.05 -12.57
CA SER A 175 6.67 17.81 -12.93
C SER A 175 6.33 16.34 -12.72
N LEU A 176 5.34 16.05 -11.85
CA LEU A 176 4.90 14.69 -11.54
C LEU A 176 3.51 14.43 -12.11
N TYR A 177 3.33 13.27 -12.73
CA TYR A 177 2.03 12.77 -13.12
C TYR A 177 1.38 12.11 -11.90
N CYS A 178 0.49 12.82 -11.24
CA CYS A 178 -0.10 12.41 -9.94
C CYS A 178 -1.56 12.87 -9.80
N ASP A 179 -2.23 12.31 -8.81
CA ASP A 179 -3.50 12.84 -8.30
C ASP A 179 -3.19 13.99 -7.34
N GLU A 180 -3.62 15.21 -7.68
CA GLU A 180 -3.32 16.44 -6.95
C GLU A 180 -3.79 16.38 -5.50
N ILE A 181 -4.99 15.86 -5.26
CA ILE A 181 -5.61 15.81 -3.93
C ILE A 181 -4.82 14.89 -3.01
N TRP A 182 -4.53 13.68 -3.48
CA TRP A 182 -3.81 12.70 -2.68
C TRP A 182 -2.32 13.05 -2.50
N MET A 183 -1.69 13.57 -3.55
CA MET A 183 -0.30 14.03 -3.41
C MET A 183 -0.20 15.24 -2.48
N GLY A 184 -1.15 16.18 -2.54
CA GLY A 184 -1.28 17.27 -1.59
C GLY A 184 -1.46 16.80 -0.14
N GLU A 185 -2.26 15.74 0.09
CA GLU A 185 -2.41 15.11 1.40
C GLU A 185 -1.07 14.51 1.90
N ALA A 186 -0.33 13.82 1.03
CA ALA A 186 0.98 13.25 1.39
C ALA A 186 1.99 14.35 1.78
N LEU A 187 2.08 15.41 0.96
CA LEU A 187 2.96 16.55 1.21
C LEU A 187 2.58 17.28 2.51
N THR A 188 1.28 17.51 2.73
CA THR A 188 0.79 18.14 3.97
C THR A 188 1.16 17.32 5.21
N ASN A 189 1.01 15.99 5.17
CA ASN A 189 1.39 15.11 6.27
C ASN A 189 2.89 15.15 6.54
N LEU A 190 3.74 15.15 5.51
CA LEU A 190 5.19 15.24 5.66
C LEU A 190 5.62 16.60 6.22
N LEU A 191 5.10 17.69 5.66
CA LEU A 191 5.41 19.05 6.12
C LEU A 191 4.94 19.30 7.56
N LYS A 192 3.73 18.82 7.90
CA LYS A 192 3.21 18.90 9.26
C LYS A 192 4.08 18.11 10.22
N ASN A 193 4.50 16.89 9.86
CA ASN A 193 5.41 16.08 10.66
C ASN A 193 6.72 16.82 10.93
N ALA A 194 7.33 17.43 9.91
CA ALA A 194 8.53 18.24 10.08
C ALA A 194 8.29 19.46 10.99
N CYS A 195 7.14 20.13 10.89
CA CYS A 195 6.80 21.24 11.79
C CYS A 195 6.65 20.79 13.24
N GLU A 196 6.03 19.64 13.49
CA GLU A 196 5.75 19.14 14.83
C GLU A 196 7.00 18.61 15.54
N HIS A 197 7.97 18.08 14.79
CA HIS A 197 9.18 17.47 15.36
C HIS A 197 10.42 18.40 15.40
N THR A 198 10.36 19.56 14.78
CA THR A 198 11.43 20.57 14.88
C THR A 198 11.21 21.53 16.05
N GLY A 199 12.27 22.23 16.48
CA GLY A 199 12.18 23.29 17.49
C GLY A 199 11.35 24.50 17.03
N PRO A 200 11.06 25.51 17.87
CA PRO A 200 10.19 26.64 17.51
C PRO A 200 10.60 27.34 16.20
N ARG A 201 11.88 27.52 15.94
CA ARG A 201 12.43 28.12 14.72
C ARG A 201 12.99 27.06 13.77
N GLY A 202 12.30 25.91 13.65
CA GLY A 202 12.77 24.79 12.83
C GLY A 202 12.90 25.14 11.36
N HIS A 203 13.88 24.53 10.72
CA HIS A 203 14.18 24.69 9.30
C HIS A 203 13.80 23.41 8.55
N ILE A 204 12.98 23.57 7.54
CA ILE A 204 12.54 22.49 6.67
C ILE A 204 13.08 22.78 5.28
N THR A 205 13.81 21.83 4.72
CA THR A 205 14.34 21.94 3.34
C THR A 205 13.67 20.89 2.48
N LEU A 206 13.16 21.30 1.34
CA LEU A 206 12.58 20.43 0.35
C LEU A 206 13.35 20.59 -0.96
N ARG A 207 13.87 19.48 -1.50
CA ARG A 207 14.60 19.43 -2.76
C ARG A 207 13.88 18.59 -3.78
N LEU A 208 13.79 19.09 -4.99
CA LEU A 208 13.24 18.40 -6.16
C LEU A 208 14.35 18.17 -7.17
N ASP A 209 14.64 16.92 -7.45
CA ASP A 209 15.60 16.49 -8.46
C ASP A 209 14.85 15.68 -9.52
N GLU A 210 14.99 16.06 -10.79
CA GLU A 210 14.36 15.42 -11.91
C GLU A 210 15.41 14.89 -12.88
N THR A 211 15.35 13.59 -13.17
CA THR A 211 16.20 12.92 -14.16
C THR A 211 15.34 12.35 -15.30
N PRO A 212 15.93 11.84 -16.39
CA PRO A 212 15.14 11.17 -17.44
C PRO A 212 14.35 9.96 -16.96
N GLY A 213 14.79 9.26 -15.91
CA GLY A 213 14.17 8.00 -15.44
C GLY A 213 13.34 8.13 -14.16
N GLU A 214 13.58 9.16 -13.35
CA GLU A 214 12.94 9.30 -12.04
C GLU A 214 12.80 10.75 -11.59
N ILE A 215 11.84 10.98 -10.71
CA ILE A 215 11.71 12.21 -9.92
C ILE A 215 12.02 11.83 -8.48
N ARG A 216 12.88 12.62 -7.84
CA ARG A 216 13.23 12.49 -6.43
C ARG A 216 12.80 13.73 -5.69
N LEU A 217 12.00 13.54 -4.63
CA LEU A 217 11.61 14.56 -3.69
C LEU A 217 12.25 14.22 -2.35
N THR A 218 13.06 15.12 -1.84
CA THR A 218 13.74 14.98 -0.54
C THR A 218 13.23 16.04 0.40
N LEU A 219 12.69 15.66 1.55
CA LEU A 219 12.29 16.55 2.63
C LEU A 219 13.16 16.28 3.83
N SER A 220 13.89 17.30 4.29
CA SER A 220 14.79 17.25 5.44
C SER A 220 14.36 18.27 6.49
N ASP A 221 14.47 17.91 7.75
CA ASP A 221 14.23 18.78 8.89
C ASP A 221 15.44 18.83 9.83
N ASP A 222 15.46 19.77 10.78
CA ASP A 222 16.48 19.95 11.82
C ASP A 222 16.03 19.48 13.21
N GLY A 223 15.07 18.55 13.27
CA GLY A 223 14.42 18.08 14.51
C GLY A 223 15.20 17.06 15.34
N GLY A 224 16.48 16.79 15.02
CA GLY A 224 17.36 15.88 15.78
C GLY A 224 17.25 14.40 15.38
N GLY A 225 16.39 14.05 14.44
CA GLY A 225 16.23 12.68 13.96
C GLY A 225 15.46 11.76 14.92
N VAL A 226 15.55 10.45 14.68
CA VAL A 226 14.88 9.43 15.48
C VAL A 226 15.85 8.31 15.85
N ASP A 227 15.47 7.48 16.84
CA ASP A 227 16.22 6.25 17.13
C ASP A 227 16.39 5.41 15.86
N PRO A 228 17.60 4.96 15.51
CA PRO A 228 17.80 4.09 14.35
C PRO A 228 16.90 2.85 14.31
N GLN A 229 16.54 2.31 15.47
CA GLN A 229 15.59 1.19 15.57
C GLN A 229 14.15 1.57 15.23
N ALA A 230 13.82 2.86 15.32
CA ALA A 230 12.52 3.41 14.97
C ALA A 230 12.33 3.65 13.47
N LEU A 231 13.41 3.87 12.71
CA LEU A 231 13.34 4.19 11.28
C LEU A 231 12.47 3.23 10.44
N PRO A 232 12.61 1.89 10.55
CA PRO A 232 11.78 0.96 9.78
C PRO A 232 10.30 1.04 10.14
N ARG A 233 10.00 1.47 11.36
CA ARG A 233 8.67 1.49 11.94
C ARG A 233 7.92 2.81 11.76
N LEU A 234 8.58 3.87 11.29
CA LEU A 234 7.96 5.20 11.12
C LEU A 234 6.71 5.18 10.24
N PHE A 235 6.61 4.24 9.31
CA PHE A 235 5.48 4.09 8.40
C PHE A 235 4.44 3.06 8.88
N GLU A 236 4.64 2.45 10.07
CA GLU A 236 3.63 1.60 10.68
C GLU A 236 2.48 2.47 11.22
N ARG A 237 1.26 1.94 11.16
CA ARG A 237 0.08 2.61 11.70
C ARG A 237 0.22 2.74 13.22
N PHE A 238 -0.22 3.87 13.76
CA PHE A 238 -0.23 4.16 15.21
C PHE A 238 1.16 4.13 15.85
N TYR A 239 2.21 4.11 15.06
CA TYR A 239 3.55 4.21 15.60
C TYR A 239 3.82 5.64 16.04
N HIS A 240 4.20 5.78 17.30
CA HIS A 240 4.69 7.00 17.90
C HIS A 240 6.12 6.74 18.37
N GLY A 241 7.07 7.57 17.96
CA GLY A 241 8.44 7.53 18.47
C GLY A 241 8.49 7.76 19.99
N SER A 242 9.67 7.98 20.54
CA SER A 242 9.92 8.18 21.97
C SER A 242 9.20 9.40 22.59
N HIS A 243 8.69 10.30 21.77
CA HIS A 243 7.92 11.46 22.18
C HIS A 243 6.46 11.24 21.80
N PRO A 244 5.53 11.13 22.79
CA PRO A 244 4.10 11.06 22.49
C PRO A 244 3.67 12.37 21.84
N GLY A 245 3.66 12.38 20.50
CA GLY A 245 3.28 13.54 19.69
C GLY A 245 1.78 13.77 19.70
N HIS A 246 1.35 14.93 19.20
CA HIS A 246 -0.05 15.33 19.12
C HIS A 246 -0.84 14.61 18.00
N GLY A 247 -0.24 13.71 17.24
CA GLY A 247 -0.83 13.04 16.09
C GLY A 247 -1.42 11.65 16.40
N ALA A 248 -2.26 11.13 15.51
CA ALA A 248 -2.84 9.78 15.61
C ALA A 248 -1.87 8.65 15.20
N GLY A 249 -0.64 8.95 14.79
CA GLY A 249 0.34 7.96 14.29
C GLY A 249 -0.04 7.32 12.95
N ILE A 250 -0.95 7.93 12.18
CA ILE A 250 -1.45 7.40 10.92
C ILE A 250 -0.88 8.16 9.70
N GLY A 251 -0.43 9.40 9.90
CA GLY A 251 -0.03 10.30 8.81
C GLY A 251 1.04 9.73 7.89
N LEU A 252 2.12 9.18 8.43
CA LEU A 252 3.20 8.57 7.63
C LEU A 252 2.77 7.26 6.95
N ALA A 253 1.86 6.50 7.55
CA ALA A 253 1.26 5.33 6.90
C ALA A 253 0.41 5.73 5.69
N ILE A 254 -0.35 6.83 5.78
CA ILE A 254 -1.08 7.43 4.65
C ILE A 254 -0.11 7.86 3.56
N VAL A 255 0.97 8.58 3.91
CA VAL A 255 2.01 8.99 2.95
C VAL A 255 2.57 7.80 2.18
N LYS A 256 2.97 6.74 2.89
CA LYS A 256 3.52 5.52 2.27
C LYS A 256 2.53 4.90 1.28
N GLU A 257 1.25 4.82 1.64
CA GLU A 257 0.23 4.25 0.76
C GLU A 257 -0.05 5.14 -0.46
N ILE A 258 -0.11 6.46 -0.29
CA ILE A 258 -0.26 7.41 -1.40
C ILE A 258 0.91 7.26 -2.38
N VAL A 259 2.14 7.29 -1.88
CA VAL A 259 3.34 7.14 -2.71
C VAL A 259 3.33 5.80 -3.46
N ARG A 260 2.94 4.71 -2.80
CA ARG A 260 2.80 3.39 -3.42
C ARG A 260 1.74 3.37 -4.54
N ARG A 261 0.60 4.02 -4.33
CA ARG A 261 -0.48 4.15 -5.35
C ARG A 261 -0.07 5.02 -6.53
N HIS A 262 0.94 5.88 -6.35
CA HIS A 262 1.58 6.67 -7.41
C HIS A 262 2.81 5.96 -8.00
N HIS A 263 2.93 4.63 -7.81
CA HIS A 263 4.04 3.80 -8.28
C HIS A 263 5.41 4.21 -7.75
N GLY A 264 5.45 5.01 -6.68
CA GLY A 264 6.66 5.47 -6.02
C GLY A 264 7.08 4.61 -4.84
N SER A 265 8.18 5.00 -4.24
CA SER A 265 8.66 4.47 -2.96
C SER A 265 9.10 5.60 -2.04
N ILE A 266 9.02 5.38 -0.73
CA ILE A 266 9.46 6.32 0.30
C ILE A 266 10.41 5.64 1.27
N GLN A 267 11.45 6.37 1.67
CA GLN A 267 12.42 5.96 2.67
C GLN A 267 12.63 7.08 3.68
N ALA A 268 13.03 6.72 4.90
CA ALA A 268 13.41 7.67 5.94
C ALA A 268 14.83 7.35 6.42
N GLN A 269 15.62 8.38 6.66
CA GLN A 269 16.97 8.24 7.19
C GLN A 269 17.33 9.39 8.12
N ASN A 270 18.14 9.12 9.14
CA ASN A 270 18.72 10.16 9.95
C ASN A 270 19.84 10.87 9.18
N ILE A 271 19.84 12.19 9.27
CA ILE A 271 20.91 13.04 8.78
C ILE A 271 21.55 13.81 9.97
N PRO A 272 22.71 14.40 9.84
CA PRO A 272 23.29 15.24 10.90
C PRO A 272 22.32 16.35 11.31
N GLY A 273 21.78 16.23 12.53
CA GLY A 273 20.87 17.21 13.11
C GLY A 273 19.40 17.05 12.76
N GLY A 274 18.98 16.02 12.02
CA GLY A 274 17.59 15.90 11.62
C GLY A 274 17.17 14.57 11.02
N LEU A 275 15.97 14.55 10.48
CA LEU A 275 15.38 13.43 9.75
C LEU A 275 15.18 13.83 8.28
N GLU A 276 15.36 12.86 7.40
CA GLU A 276 15.15 13.02 5.97
C GLU A 276 14.22 11.97 5.42
N PHE A 277 13.21 12.41 4.68
CA PHE A 277 12.32 11.54 3.88
C PHE A 277 12.69 11.70 2.40
N VAL A 278 12.89 10.58 1.73
CA VAL A 278 13.19 10.55 0.29
C VAL A 278 12.09 9.77 -0.43
N LEU A 279 11.41 10.45 -1.34
CA LEU A 279 10.38 9.88 -2.20
C LEU A 279 10.94 9.74 -3.61
N PHE A 280 10.72 8.57 -4.21
CA PHE A 280 11.12 8.25 -5.57
C PHE A 280 9.89 7.95 -6.41
N PHE A 281 9.78 8.57 -7.57
CA PHE A 281 8.72 8.30 -8.53
C PHE A 281 9.36 7.98 -9.88
N PRO A 282 9.15 6.77 -10.43
CA PRO A 282 9.62 6.44 -11.78
C PRO A 282 8.86 7.29 -12.80
N LYS A 283 9.57 7.81 -13.79
CA LYS A 283 8.95 8.39 -14.98
C LYS A 283 8.46 7.27 -15.87
N LEU A 284 7.21 6.85 -15.67
CA LEU A 284 6.56 5.91 -16.56
C LEU A 284 6.26 6.64 -17.88
N ASP A 285 6.70 6.08 -19.01
CA ASP A 285 6.26 6.58 -20.30
C ASP A 285 4.74 6.63 -20.34
N GLN A 286 4.17 7.79 -20.69
CA GLN A 286 2.72 8.08 -20.67
C GLN A 286 1.89 7.10 -21.53
N CYS A 287 2.53 6.20 -22.27
CA CYS A 287 1.88 5.16 -23.07
C CYS A 287 1.38 3.95 -22.24
N LEU A 288 1.84 3.73 -21.00
CA LEU A 288 1.50 2.54 -20.20
C LEU A 288 0.38 2.76 -19.18
N THR A 289 -0.07 4.01 -18.98
CA THR A 289 -1.09 4.35 -17.97
C THR A 289 -2.53 4.43 -18.54
N LYS A 290 -2.76 4.02 -19.79
CA LYS A 290 -4.09 3.98 -20.45
C LYS A 290 -4.61 2.55 -20.61
N SER A 291 -4.53 1.71 -19.60
CA SER A 291 -5.19 0.39 -19.61
C SER A 291 -6.02 0.18 -18.36
#